data_5863e397f688d895f5bf397f0589da1c
#
_entry.id   5863e397f688d895f5bf397f0589da1c
#
_cell.length_a   1.000
_cell.length_b   1.000
_cell.length_c   1.000
_cell.angle_alpha   90.00
_cell.angle_beta   90.00
_cell.angle_gamma   90.00
#
_symmetry.space_group_name_H-M   'P 1'
#
loop_
_entity.id
_entity.type
_entity.pdbx_description
1 polymer ?
#
loop_
_entity_poly.entity_id
_entity_poly.type
_entity_poly.pdbx_seq_one_letter_code
_entity_poly.pdbx_strand_id
1 'polypeptide(L)'
;MGKAMKISAAWILIGGGATMVAGQAPVAAHGPLQRQYHEGEALVYKMNGVNEAWHYSIEGDGAVKKDAGGAYYEEFRWVNMTSGGQAMALSSETSAYRQRLALDPNQNPSMPDLSKVDPKVIGPVTDFMTFYVDLWLANKIGALTKAGDHFYFRNPMPASSWADGTHTLIGESAIDFDMTLKSVDAAAGTAVLVVKHVPPEKTAVKLPAAWMQTPVGDAPNNWVGVTKEQNGTYTAAVGEETFTDEIKISTAVGKILSATMDNPVKAIERVCEDEALTKCGEAKPHDILRKIDIVLVK
;
A
#
# COMPACT_ATOMS: atom_id res chain seq x y z
N MET A 1 -28.12 1.18 9.15
CA MET A 1 -27.45 1.97 8.10
C MET A 1 -25.96 1.91 8.44
N GLY A 2 -25.23 0.99 7.83
CA GLY A 2 -23.81 0.79 8.11
C GLY A 2 -23.02 2.01 7.61
N LYS A 3 -22.34 2.71 8.53
CA LYS A 3 -21.37 3.74 8.18
C LYS A 3 -20.17 3.04 7.55
N ALA A 4 -19.91 3.28 6.27
CA ALA A 4 -18.67 2.88 5.64
C ALA A 4 -17.54 3.65 6.32
N MET A 5 -16.71 2.95 7.09
CA MET A 5 -15.48 3.50 7.63
C MET A 5 -14.56 3.83 6.46
N LYS A 6 -14.22 5.10 6.31
CA LYS A 6 -13.24 5.52 5.32
C LYS A 6 -11.86 5.16 5.87
N ILE A 7 -11.33 4.04 5.43
CA ILE A 7 -9.94 3.70 5.72
C ILE A 7 -9.10 4.51 4.75
N SER A 8 -8.40 5.46 5.31
CA SER A 8 -7.36 6.18 4.58
C SER A 8 -6.11 5.35 4.65
N ALA A 9 -5.66 4.86 3.51
CA ALA A 9 -4.37 4.25 3.41
C ALA A 9 -3.32 5.27 3.83
N ALA A 10 -2.47 4.90 4.73
CA ALA A 10 -1.36 5.71 5.13
C ALA A 10 -0.37 5.86 3.97
N TRP A 11 0.06 7.05 3.78
CA TRP A 11 0.80 7.48 2.60
C TRP A 11 2.29 7.54 2.88
N ILE A 12 3.05 6.77 2.12
CA ILE A 12 4.51 6.90 2.09
C ILE A 12 4.84 8.09 1.18
N LEU A 13 5.10 9.24 1.77
CA LEU A 13 5.71 10.37 1.06
C LEU A 13 7.20 10.06 0.82
N ILE A 14 7.50 9.47 -0.33
CA ILE A 14 8.89 9.34 -0.79
C ILE A 14 9.27 10.65 -1.51
N GLY A 15 9.48 11.68 -0.73
CA GLY A 15 9.96 12.98 -1.22
C GLY A 15 11.28 13.35 -0.58
N GLY A 16 12.39 13.03 -1.21
CA GLY A 16 13.69 13.47 -0.75
C GLY A 16 14.81 12.90 -1.59
N GLY A 17 15.41 13.71 -2.47
CA GLY A 17 16.52 13.33 -3.30
C GLY A 17 17.77 12.98 -2.48
N ALA A 18 18.02 11.71 -2.25
CA ALA A 18 19.34 11.25 -1.90
C ALA A 18 20.18 11.21 -3.18
N THR A 19 21.05 12.18 -3.39
CA THR A 19 22.09 12.13 -4.41
C THR A 19 23.07 11.03 -4.06
N MET A 20 22.81 9.82 -4.53
CA MET A 20 23.83 8.78 -4.58
C MET A 20 24.73 9.06 -5.78
N VAL A 21 26.02 9.20 -5.53
CA VAL A 21 27.05 9.24 -6.58
C VAL A 21 27.06 7.87 -7.26
N ALA A 22 26.49 7.79 -8.46
CA ALA A 22 26.47 6.59 -9.26
C ALA A 22 27.86 6.37 -9.88
N GLY A 23 28.62 5.43 -9.32
CA GLY A 23 29.65 4.76 -10.07
C GLY A 23 28.98 3.88 -11.14
N GLN A 24 29.24 4.12 -12.43
CA GLN A 24 28.77 3.27 -13.52
C GLN A 24 29.32 1.86 -13.36
N ALA A 25 28.48 0.94 -12.88
CA ALA A 25 28.72 -0.48 -12.97
C ALA A 25 28.35 -0.98 -14.40
N PRO A 26 29.01 -2.02 -14.93
CA PRO A 26 28.69 -2.58 -16.24
C PRO A 26 27.23 -3.04 -16.25
N VAL A 27 26.57 -2.89 -17.42
CA VAL A 27 25.18 -3.32 -17.64
C VAL A 27 25.08 -4.80 -17.26
N ALA A 28 24.62 -5.06 -16.05
CA ALA A 28 24.40 -6.41 -15.55
C ALA A 28 23.23 -7.03 -16.34
N ALA A 29 23.32 -8.34 -16.59
CA ALA A 29 22.19 -9.12 -17.09
C ALA A 29 20.93 -8.74 -16.28
N HIS A 30 19.81 -8.51 -16.95
CA HIS A 30 18.56 -8.07 -16.34
C HIS A 30 18.24 -8.92 -15.11
N GLY A 31 18.08 -8.26 -13.94
CA GLY A 31 17.69 -8.94 -12.72
C GLY A 31 16.28 -9.55 -12.85
N PRO A 32 15.94 -10.57 -12.05
CA PRO A 32 14.67 -11.29 -12.17
C PRO A 32 13.43 -10.43 -11.89
N LEU A 33 13.61 -9.24 -11.33
CA LEU A 33 12.54 -8.32 -10.99
C LEU A 33 12.41 -7.15 -11.98
N GLN A 34 13.37 -6.99 -12.91
CA GLN A 34 13.47 -5.80 -13.74
C GLN A 34 12.42 -5.76 -14.86
N ARG A 35 11.62 -4.68 -14.86
CA ARG A 35 10.57 -4.46 -15.87
C ARG A 35 11.15 -4.11 -17.24
N GLN A 36 10.77 -4.88 -18.26
CA GLN A 36 11.02 -4.60 -19.67
C GLN A 36 9.69 -4.18 -20.31
N TYR A 37 9.62 -2.93 -20.75
CA TYR A 37 8.40 -2.36 -21.30
C TYR A 37 8.29 -2.59 -22.81
N HIS A 38 7.08 -2.94 -23.27
CA HIS A 38 6.72 -2.93 -24.68
C HIS A 38 5.56 -1.96 -24.87
N GLU A 39 5.77 -0.91 -25.67
CA GLU A 39 4.75 0.11 -25.92
C GLU A 39 3.46 -0.53 -26.49
N GLY A 40 2.31 -0.18 -25.92
CA GLY A 40 1.03 -0.75 -26.28
C GLY A 40 0.73 -2.12 -25.67
N GLU A 41 1.62 -2.69 -24.83
CA GLU A 41 1.32 -3.91 -24.08
C GLU A 41 0.07 -3.66 -23.22
N ALA A 42 -0.96 -4.50 -23.41
CA ALA A 42 -2.18 -4.43 -22.60
C ALA A 42 -1.98 -5.17 -21.28
N LEU A 43 -2.54 -4.61 -20.21
CA LEU A 43 -2.47 -5.11 -18.85
C LEU A 43 -3.85 -5.03 -18.23
N VAL A 44 -4.48 -6.15 -17.94
CA VAL A 44 -5.76 -6.19 -17.25
C VAL A 44 -5.60 -6.95 -15.95
N TYR A 45 -5.76 -6.26 -14.84
CA TYR A 45 -5.73 -6.86 -13.50
C TYR A 45 -7.14 -6.98 -12.93
N LYS A 46 -7.45 -8.16 -12.40
CA LYS A 46 -8.57 -8.32 -11.48
C LYS A 46 -8.07 -8.20 -10.07
N MET A 47 -8.75 -7.39 -9.28
CA MET A 47 -8.45 -7.16 -7.88
C MET A 47 -9.67 -7.53 -7.04
N ASN A 48 -9.45 -8.31 -5.99
CA ASN A 48 -10.45 -8.57 -4.96
C ASN A 48 -9.91 -8.08 -3.63
N GLY A 49 -10.78 -7.52 -2.83
CA GLY A 49 -10.40 -7.03 -1.51
C GLY A 49 -11.44 -7.36 -0.46
N VAL A 50 -10.92 -7.66 0.73
CA VAL A 50 -11.66 -7.72 1.99
C VAL A 50 -11.10 -6.64 2.88
N ASN A 51 -11.99 -5.82 3.41
CA ASN A 51 -11.69 -4.80 4.39
C ASN A 51 -12.76 -4.86 5.47
N GLU A 52 -12.47 -5.55 6.58
CA GLU A 52 -13.45 -5.95 7.59
C GLU A 52 -14.62 -6.73 6.94
N ALA A 53 -15.85 -6.19 7.09
CA ALA A 53 -17.05 -6.78 6.49
C ALA A 53 -17.28 -6.36 5.02
N TRP A 54 -16.44 -5.47 4.49
CA TRP A 54 -16.60 -5.00 3.12
C TRP A 54 -15.80 -5.85 2.15
N HIS A 55 -16.53 -6.47 1.21
CA HIS A 55 -15.94 -7.27 0.12
C HIS A 55 -16.15 -6.55 -1.20
N TYR A 56 -15.10 -6.44 -2.01
CA TYR A 56 -15.20 -5.82 -3.32
C TYR A 56 -14.39 -6.59 -4.37
N SER A 57 -14.75 -6.38 -5.63
CA SER A 57 -13.85 -6.65 -6.75
C SER A 57 -13.85 -5.46 -7.71
N ILE A 58 -12.74 -5.26 -8.42
CA ILE A 58 -12.57 -4.19 -9.40
C ILE A 58 -11.55 -4.62 -10.45
N GLU A 59 -11.63 -4.06 -11.65
CA GLU A 59 -10.65 -4.31 -12.69
C GLU A 59 -9.84 -3.05 -12.97
N GLY A 60 -8.50 -3.21 -13.03
CA GLY A 60 -7.58 -2.24 -13.57
C GLY A 60 -7.30 -2.56 -15.04
N ASP A 61 -7.91 -1.81 -15.97
CA ASP A 61 -7.68 -1.97 -17.40
C ASP A 61 -6.63 -0.96 -17.86
N GLY A 62 -5.47 -1.45 -18.25
CA GLY A 62 -4.29 -0.63 -18.49
C GLY A 62 -3.48 -1.00 -19.73
N ALA A 63 -2.54 -0.15 -20.03
CA ALA A 63 -1.57 -0.34 -21.09
C ALA A 63 -0.25 0.37 -20.80
N VAL A 64 0.84 -0.19 -21.34
CA VAL A 64 2.14 0.46 -21.36
C VAL A 64 2.11 1.65 -22.31
N LYS A 65 2.53 2.80 -21.84
CA LYS A 65 2.64 4.04 -22.57
C LYS A 65 4.03 4.64 -22.44
N LYS A 66 4.30 5.63 -23.26
CA LYS A 66 5.53 6.41 -23.26
C LYS A 66 5.20 7.88 -23.10
N ASP A 67 5.89 8.57 -22.22
CA ASP A 67 5.72 10.00 -22.05
C ASP A 67 6.49 10.81 -23.12
N ALA A 68 6.35 12.13 -23.09
CA ALA A 68 7.03 13.03 -24.02
C ALA A 68 8.56 13.01 -23.88
N GLY A 69 9.08 12.61 -22.72
CA GLY A 69 10.51 12.43 -22.44
C GLY A 69 11.05 11.06 -22.87
N GLY A 70 10.17 10.17 -23.33
CA GLY A 70 10.53 8.82 -23.76
C GLY A 70 10.54 7.78 -22.65
N ALA A 71 10.15 8.13 -21.42
CA ALA A 71 10.07 7.20 -20.31
C ALA A 71 8.78 6.36 -20.36
N TYR A 72 8.90 5.07 -20.10
CA TYR A 72 7.76 4.16 -20.09
C TYR A 72 7.05 4.17 -18.73
N TYR A 73 5.74 3.99 -18.78
CA TYR A 73 4.86 3.81 -17.62
C TYR A 73 3.66 2.94 -17.98
N GLU A 74 2.99 2.44 -16.98
CA GLU A 74 1.73 1.72 -17.09
C GLU A 74 0.60 2.65 -16.66
N GLU A 75 -0.43 2.81 -17.49
CA GLU A 75 -1.58 3.66 -17.22
C GLU A 75 -2.84 2.83 -17.12
N PHE A 76 -3.53 2.93 -15.98
CA PHE A 76 -4.73 2.16 -15.67
C PHE A 76 -5.96 3.06 -15.55
N ARG A 77 -7.09 2.54 -15.99
CA ARG A 77 -8.43 3.00 -15.64
C ARG A 77 -9.11 1.92 -14.80
N TRP A 78 -9.95 2.35 -13.90
CA TRP A 78 -10.68 1.47 -13.01
C TRP A 78 -12.09 1.23 -13.56
N VAL A 79 -12.50 -0.04 -13.65
CA VAL A 79 -13.77 -0.46 -14.26
C VAL A 79 -14.37 -1.66 -13.51
N ASN A 80 -15.62 -2.00 -13.83
CA ASN A 80 -16.27 -3.24 -13.39
C ASN A 80 -16.25 -3.47 -11.87
N MET A 81 -16.49 -2.42 -11.07
CA MET A 81 -16.50 -2.56 -9.62
C MET A 81 -17.75 -3.28 -9.14
N THR A 82 -17.57 -4.20 -8.18
CA THR A 82 -18.65 -4.80 -7.39
C THR A 82 -18.41 -4.58 -5.90
N SER A 83 -19.49 -4.56 -5.13
CA SER A 83 -19.43 -4.52 -3.65
C SER A 83 -20.47 -5.49 -3.10
N GLY A 84 -20.04 -6.44 -2.25
CA GLY A 84 -20.91 -7.51 -1.77
C GLY A 84 -21.53 -8.34 -2.90
N GLY A 85 -20.82 -8.50 -4.03
CA GLY A 85 -21.29 -9.23 -5.22
C GLY A 85 -22.25 -8.44 -6.13
N GLN A 86 -22.58 -7.20 -5.79
CA GLN A 86 -23.45 -6.34 -6.61
C GLN A 86 -22.62 -5.31 -7.40
N ALA A 87 -22.95 -5.16 -8.69
CA ALA A 87 -22.30 -4.16 -9.54
C ALA A 87 -22.50 -2.74 -8.99
N MET A 88 -21.44 -1.97 -9.01
CA MET A 88 -21.43 -0.56 -8.60
C MET A 88 -21.12 0.34 -9.78
N ALA A 89 -21.93 1.36 -9.99
CA ALA A 89 -21.62 2.42 -10.92
C ALA A 89 -20.47 3.30 -10.35
N LEU A 90 -19.47 3.56 -11.18
CA LEU A 90 -18.43 4.54 -10.89
C LEU A 90 -18.88 5.92 -11.39
N SER A 91 -18.49 6.99 -10.71
CA SER A 91 -18.72 8.35 -11.18
C SER A 91 -18.02 8.61 -12.54
N SER A 92 -18.45 9.63 -13.25
CA SER A 92 -17.81 10.06 -14.49
C SER A 92 -16.34 10.48 -14.25
N GLU A 93 -16.06 11.08 -13.10
CA GLU A 93 -14.71 11.51 -12.71
C GLU A 93 -13.80 10.30 -12.46
N THR A 94 -14.24 9.32 -11.68
CA THR A 94 -13.51 8.06 -11.46
C THR A 94 -13.31 7.29 -12.76
N SER A 95 -14.33 7.23 -13.62
CA SER A 95 -14.23 6.55 -14.93
C SER A 95 -13.23 7.26 -15.88
N ALA A 96 -13.08 8.58 -15.75
CA ALA A 96 -12.13 9.37 -16.50
C ALA A 96 -10.71 9.37 -15.87
N TYR A 97 -10.58 9.01 -14.61
CA TYR A 97 -9.32 9.00 -13.88
C TYR A 97 -8.33 8.00 -14.51
N ARG A 98 -7.06 8.38 -14.54
CA ARG A 98 -5.96 7.54 -15.06
C ARG A 98 -4.86 7.48 -14.01
N GLN A 99 -4.63 6.28 -13.49
CA GLN A 99 -3.53 6.00 -12.58
C GLN A 99 -2.28 5.67 -13.39
N ARG A 100 -1.19 6.38 -13.12
CA ARG A 100 0.12 6.13 -13.76
C ARG A 100 1.05 5.49 -12.75
N LEU A 101 1.65 4.36 -13.15
CA LEU A 101 2.59 3.60 -12.35
C LEU A 101 3.84 3.26 -13.18
N ALA A 102 5.01 3.29 -12.57
CA ALA A 102 6.26 2.93 -13.23
C ALA A 102 7.13 2.08 -12.31
N LEU A 103 7.77 1.08 -12.89
CA LEU A 103 8.72 0.18 -12.21
C LEU A 103 10.18 0.48 -12.59
N ASP A 104 10.42 1.52 -13.39
CA ASP A 104 11.77 1.99 -13.73
C ASP A 104 12.41 2.59 -12.47
N PRO A 105 13.54 2.06 -11.97
CA PRO A 105 14.20 2.55 -10.77
C PRO A 105 14.73 3.99 -10.89
N ASN A 106 14.84 4.53 -12.11
CA ASN A 106 15.23 5.91 -12.37
C ASN A 106 14.08 6.90 -12.32
N GLN A 107 12.83 6.43 -12.28
CA GLN A 107 11.63 7.24 -12.10
C GLN A 107 11.16 7.14 -10.64
N ASN A 108 10.72 8.25 -10.06
CA ASN A 108 10.09 8.18 -8.74
C ASN A 108 8.61 7.83 -8.91
N PRO A 109 8.04 7.00 -8.02
CA PRO A 109 6.60 6.79 -7.99
C PRO A 109 5.85 8.12 -7.86
N SER A 110 4.82 8.30 -8.67
CA SER A 110 3.94 9.47 -8.58
C SER A 110 2.74 9.14 -7.70
N MET A 111 2.43 10.05 -6.77
CA MET A 111 1.22 9.93 -5.97
C MET A 111 -0.02 10.15 -6.84
N PRO A 112 -1.06 9.33 -6.72
CA PRO A 112 -2.30 9.53 -7.44
C PRO A 112 -3.06 10.75 -6.91
N ASP A 113 -3.70 11.50 -7.80
CA ASP A 113 -4.65 12.55 -7.41
C ASP A 113 -5.99 11.91 -7.03
N LEU A 114 -6.14 11.60 -5.76
CA LEU A 114 -7.34 10.92 -5.24
C LEU A 114 -8.57 11.83 -5.13
N SER A 115 -8.43 13.13 -5.33
CA SER A 115 -9.56 14.08 -5.30
C SER A 115 -10.62 13.80 -6.38
N LYS A 116 -10.22 13.06 -7.43
CA LYS A 116 -11.07 12.67 -8.56
C LYS A 116 -11.59 11.24 -8.48
N VAL A 117 -11.34 10.56 -7.38
CA VAL A 117 -11.67 9.14 -7.22
C VAL A 117 -12.80 8.99 -6.22
N ASP A 118 -13.81 8.19 -6.57
CA ASP A 118 -14.89 7.85 -5.63
C ASP A 118 -14.32 7.26 -4.33
N PRO A 119 -14.85 7.64 -3.16
CA PRO A 119 -14.32 7.19 -1.88
C PRO A 119 -14.16 5.67 -1.74
N LYS A 120 -15.02 4.90 -2.41
CA LYS A 120 -14.95 3.43 -2.41
C LYS A 120 -13.85 2.85 -3.31
N VAL A 121 -13.31 3.66 -4.24
CA VAL A 121 -12.24 3.26 -5.16
C VAL A 121 -10.87 3.69 -4.66
N ILE A 122 -10.81 4.59 -3.68
CA ILE A 122 -9.55 5.06 -3.09
C ILE A 122 -8.72 3.89 -2.56
N GLY A 123 -9.32 2.99 -1.75
CA GLY A 123 -8.64 1.79 -1.24
C GLY A 123 -8.01 0.97 -2.37
N PRO A 124 -8.81 0.47 -3.34
CA PRO A 124 -8.28 -0.24 -4.50
C PRO A 124 -7.13 0.46 -5.23
N VAL A 125 -7.25 1.77 -5.49
CA VAL A 125 -6.20 2.56 -6.16
C VAL A 125 -4.90 2.57 -5.36
N THR A 126 -5.00 2.75 -4.05
CA THR A 126 -3.84 2.83 -3.16
C THR A 126 -3.20 1.48 -2.94
N ASP A 127 -4.00 0.44 -2.73
CA ASP A 127 -3.51 -0.93 -2.53
C ASP A 127 -2.77 -1.44 -3.78
N PHE A 128 -3.32 -1.17 -4.95
CA PHE A 128 -2.65 -1.51 -6.21
C PHE A 128 -1.31 -0.78 -6.37
N MET A 129 -1.26 0.50 -5.98
CA MET A 129 -0.02 1.28 -5.99
C MET A 129 1.02 0.70 -5.03
N THR A 130 0.61 0.16 -3.87
CA THR A 130 1.54 -0.41 -2.90
C THR A 130 2.36 -1.55 -3.51
N PHE A 131 1.74 -2.49 -4.23
CA PHE A 131 2.46 -3.55 -4.93
C PHE A 131 3.50 -3.01 -5.93
N TYR A 132 3.17 -1.92 -6.63
CA TYR A 132 4.11 -1.28 -7.56
C TYR A 132 5.25 -0.58 -6.83
N VAL A 133 4.98 0.10 -5.72
CA VAL A 133 6.01 0.77 -4.92
C VAL A 133 6.98 -0.24 -4.33
N ASP A 134 6.48 -1.35 -3.81
CA ASP A 134 7.29 -2.42 -3.24
C ASP A 134 8.21 -3.05 -4.28
N LEU A 135 7.67 -3.39 -5.44
CA LEU A 135 8.48 -3.94 -6.54
C LEU A 135 9.45 -2.89 -7.11
N TRP A 136 9.03 -1.64 -7.23
CA TRP A 136 9.90 -0.54 -7.65
C TRP A 136 11.07 -0.35 -6.67
N LEU A 137 10.81 -0.38 -5.37
CA LEU A 137 11.84 -0.24 -4.33
C LEU A 137 12.84 -1.40 -4.40
N ALA A 138 12.35 -2.64 -4.55
CA ALA A 138 13.20 -3.82 -4.73
C ALA A 138 14.11 -3.68 -5.98
N ASN A 139 13.57 -3.18 -7.08
CA ASN A 139 14.33 -2.89 -8.30
C ASN A 139 15.36 -1.78 -8.09
N LYS A 140 15.00 -0.72 -7.37
CA LYS A 140 15.90 0.42 -7.09
C LYS A 140 17.07 0.02 -6.21
N ILE A 141 16.83 -0.85 -5.23
CA ILE A 141 17.87 -1.40 -4.36
C ILE A 141 18.83 -2.30 -5.17
N GLY A 142 18.30 -3.12 -6.09
CA GLY A 142 19.10 -3.97 -6.98
C GLY A 142 19.87 -5.10 -6.29
N ALA A 143 19.61 -5.36 -5.00
CA ALA A 143 20.30 -6.38 -4.21
C ALA A 143 19.65 -7.77 -4.27
N LEU A 144 18.41 -7.86 -4.76
CA LEU A 144 17.60 -9.07 -4.80
C LEU A 144 17.73 -9.76 -6.16
N THR A 145 18.74 -10.59 -6.33
CA THR A 145 19.12 -11.18 -7.63
C THR A 145 18.90 -12.68 -7.73
N LYS A 146 18.87 -13.40 -6.61
CA LYS A 146 18.66 -14.85 -6.53
C LYS A 146 17.77 -15.23 -5.34
N ALA A 147 17.16 -16.39 -5.40
CA ALA A 147 16.35 -16.91 -4.32
C ALA A 147 17.14 -16.95 -2.98
N GLY A 148 16.48 -16.45 -1.93
CA GLY A 148 17.05 -16.30 -0.59
C GLY A 148 17.75 -14.97 -0.36
N ASP A 149 17.96 -14.13 -1.39
CA ASP A 149 18.46 -12.77 -1.16
C ASP A 149 17.47 -11.99 -0.30
N HIS A 150 18.03 -11.28 0.67
CA HIS A 150 17.29 -10.50 1.67
C HIS A 150 17.88 -9.11 1.78
N PHE A 151 17.02 -8.10 1.93
CA PHE A 151 17.43 -6.73 2.11
C PHE A 151 16.47 -6.00 3.07
N TYR A 152 17.03 -5.34 4.07
CA TYR A 152 16.30 -4.50 4.99
C TYR A 152 16.53 -3.04 4.63
N PHE A 153 15.48 -2.34 4.22
CA PHE A 153 15.52 -0.91 3.87
C PHE A 153 14.97 -0.08 5.01
N ARG A 154 15.82 0.74 5.61
CA ARG A 154 15.40 1.73 6.59
C ARG A 154 14.89 2.97 5.87
N ASN A 155 13.64 3.26 6.05
CA ASN A 155 13.03 4.46 5.50
C ASN A 155 13.41 5.67 6.38
N PRO A 156 14.14 6.68 5.85
CA PRO A 156 14.55 7.85 6.65
C PRO A 156 13.41 8.84 6.89
N MET A 157 12.21 8.58 6.39
CA MET A 157 11.08 9.50 6.50
C MET A 157 10.59 9.60 7.95
N PRO A 158 10.25 10.80 8.42
CA PRO A 158 9.62 10.95 9.73
C PRO A 158 8.23 10.31 9.72
N ALA A 159 7.73 9.98 10.92
CA ALA A 159 6.35 9.55 11.10
C ALA A 159 5.39 10.48 10.36
N SER A 160 4.50 9.91 9.56
CA SER A 160 3.44 10.67 8.90
C SER A 160 2.18 10.66 9.78
N SER A 161 1.54 11.81 9.89
CA SER A 161 0.18 11.92 10.39
C SER A 161 -0.70 12.41 9.25
N TRP A 162 -1.89 11.83 9.13
CA TRP A 162 -2.90 12.31 8.22
C TRP A 162 -4.10 12.82 9.02
N ALA A 163 -4.60 14.00 8.66
CA ALA A 163 -5.78 14.58 9.29
C ALA A 163 -6.64 15.28 8.24
N ASP A 164 -7.94 14.98 8.20
CA ASP A 164 -8.92 15.64 7.33
C ASP A 164 -9.96 16.47 8.10
N GLY A 165 -9.68 16.76 9.37
CA GLY A 165 -10.60 17.45 10.28
C GLY A 165 -11.64 16.54 10.93
N THR A 166 -11.86 15.34 10.41
CA THR A 166 -12.76 14.32 10.99
C THR A 166 -12.01 13.05 11.38
N HIS A 167 -10.91 12.76 10.71
CA HIS A 167 -10.05 11.61 10.97
C HIS A 167 -8.63 12.09 11.17
N THR A 168 -7.98 11.52 12.16
CA THR A 168 -6.54 11.65 12.34
C THR A 168 -5.98 10.25 12.41
N LEU A 169 -5.22 9.83 11.41
CA LEU A 169 -4.39 8.64 11.48
C LEU A 169 -3.02 9.09 12.00
N ILE A 170 -2.73 8.75 13.25
CA ILE A 170 -1.44 9.03 13.86
C ILE A 170 -0.76 7.68 14.00
N GLY A 171 0.27 7.41 13.23
CA GLY A 171 1.01 6.28 13.64
C GLY A 171 1.48 5.31 12.64
N GLU A 172 1.49 5.66 11.42
CA GLU A 172 2.55 5.14 10.63
C GLU A 172 3.77 6.03 10.84
N SER A 173 4.46 5.75 11.93
CA SER A 173 5.89 6.05 12.02
C SER A 173 6.53 5.58 10.72
N ALA A 174 7.69 6.11 10.38
CA ALA A 174 8.47 5.60 9.27
C ALA A 174 8.31 4.08 9.19
N ILE A 175 7.97 3.56 8.02
CA ILE A 175 7.88 2.13 7.77
C ILE A 175 9.23 1.71 7.24
N ASP A 176 9.82 0.69 7.84
CA ASP A 176 10.96 0.00 7.28
C ASP A 176 10.46 -1.16 6.40
N PHE A 177 11.24 -1.54 5.40
CA PHE A 177 10.89 -2.59 4.47
C PHE A 177 11.84 -3.78 4.65
N ASP A 178 11.29 -4.92 5.01
CA ASP A 178 11.99 -6.20 5.09
C ASP A 178 11.65 -7.02 3.84
N MET A 179 12.58 -7.09 2.88
CA MET A 179 12.37 -7.65 1.55
C MET A 179 13.14 -8.95 1.37
N THR A 180 12.47 -9.96 0.84
CA THR A 180 13.09 -11.24 0.51
C THR A 180 12.69 -11.70 -0.89
N LEU A 181 13.66 -12.02 -1.76
CA LEU A 181 13.40 -12.76 -2.98
C LEU A 181 13.20 -14.23 -2.62
N LYS A 182 11.95 -14.62 -2.35
CA LYS A 182 11.59 -15.93 -1.81
C LYS A 182 11.94 -17.07 -2.74
N SER A 183 11.71 -16.88 -4.05
CA SER A 183 12.00 -17.91 -5.05
C SER A 183 12.25 -17.29 -6.42
N VAL A 184 13.03 -18.02 -7.22
CA VAL A 184 13.19 -17.80 -8.67
C VAL A 184 13.04 -19.16 -9.34
N ASP A 185 11.99 -19.33 -10.13
CA ASP A 185 11.70 -20.54 -10.90
C ASP A 185 11.99 -20.27 -12.37
N ALA A 186 13.17 -20.70 -12.82
CA ALA A 186 13.60 -20.54 -14.21
C ALA A 186 12.75 -21.35 -15.20
N ALA A 187 12.19 -22.49 -14.77
CA ALA A 187 11.37 -23.33 -15.65
C ALA A 187 9.99 -22.71 -15.88
N ALA A 188 9.40 -22.13 -14.82
CA ALA A 188 8.14 -21.41 -14.92
C ALA A 188 8.31 -19.96 -15.40
N GLY A 189 9.54 -19.44 -15.45
CA GLY A 189 9.82 -18.04 -15.79
C GLY A 189 9.25 -17.05 -14.78
N THR A 190 9.25 -17.40 -13.49
CA THR A 190 8.65 -16.57 -12.42
C THR A 190 9.59 -16.38 -11.24
N ALA A 191 9.40 -15.25 -10.54
CA ALA A 191 10.01 -14.98 -9.25
C ALA A 191 8.93 -14.55 -8.25
N VAL A 192 9.20 -14.74 -6.95
CA VAL A 192 8.32 -14.34 -5.86
C VAL A 192 9.11 -13.44 -4.92
N LEU A 193 8.66 -12.20 -4.80
CA LEU A 193 9.14 -11.20 -3.85
C LEU A 193 8.17 -11.16 -2.66
N VAL A 194 8.71 -11.19 -1.45
CA VAL A 194 7.96 -10.93 -0.21
C VAL A 194 8.47 -9.64 0.39
N VAL A 195 7.56 -8.73 0.69
CA VAL A 195 7.85 -7.46 1.34
C VAL A 195 7.03 -7.36 2.61
N LYS A 196 7.70 -7.15 3.74
CA LYS A 196 7.05 -6.82 5.00
C LYS A 196 7.27 -5.36 5.30
N HIS A 197 6.19 -4.65 5.57
CA HIS A 197 6.25 -3.31 6.11
C HIS A 197 6.33 -3.44 7.63
N VAL A 198 7.43 -3.01 8.21
CA VAL A 198 7.69 -3.23 9.63
C VAL A 198 7.91 -1.90 10.35
N PRO A 199 7.43 -1.77 11.61
CA PRO A 199 7.73 -0.58 12.39
C PRO A 199 9.25 -0.52 12.66
N PRO A 200 9.86 0.67 12.59
CA PRO A 200 11.27 0.84 12.93
C PRO A 200 11.52 0.46 14.40
N GLU A 201 12.70 -0.07 14.70
CA GLU A 201 13.12 -0.42 16.08
C GLU A 201 12.92 0.72 17.09
N LYS A 202 12.99 1.97 16.63
CA LYS A 202 12.76 3.17 17.43
C LYS A 202 11.60 3.95 16.82
N THR A 203 10.39 3.49 17.09
CA THR A 203 9.20 4.24 16.72
C THR A 203 9.11 5.50 17.57
N ALA A 204 9.08 6.65 16.90
CA ALA A 204 8.79 7.92 17.54
C ALA A 204 7.27 8.22 17.52
N VAL A 205 6.41 7.21 17.49
CA VAL A 205 4.95 7.43 17.52
C VAL A 205 4.59 8.03 18.86
N LYS A 206 4.25 9.31 18.85
CA LYS A 206 3.69 9.99 20.00
C LYS A 206 2.20 9.71 20.04
N LEU A 207 1.85 8.66 20.76
CA LEU A 207 0.44 8.34 20.99
C LEU A 207 -0.24 9.45 21.80
N PRO A 208 -1.43 9.93 21.39
CA PRO A 208 -2.04 11.12 21.97
C PRO A 208 -2.46 10.94 23.43
N ALA A 209 -2.83 9.75 23.87
CA ALA A 209 -3.28 9.49 25.23
C ALA A 209 -2.47 8.38 25.93
N ALA A 210 -2.37 8.46 27.25
CA ALA A 210 -1.60 7.53 28.06
C ALA A 210 -2.06 6.06 27.91
N TRP A 211 -3.39 5.81 27.82
CA TRP A 211 -3.94 4.47 27.67
C TRP A 211 -3.52 3.79 26.37
N MET A 212 -3.19 4.57 25.34
CA MET A 212 -2.72 4.05 24.04
C MET A 212 -1.28 3.54 24.09
N GLN A 213 -0.53 3.81 25.14
CA GLN A 213 0.84 3.32 25.33
C GLN A 213 0.87 1.84 25.75
N THR A 214 -0.24 1.31 26.27
CA THR A 214 -0.32 -0.10 26.66
C THR A 214 -0.41 -0.96 25.41
N PRO A 215 0.54 -1.89 25.15
CA PRO A 215 0.47 -2.79 24.01
C PRO A 215 -0.84 -3.58 23.97
N VAL A 216 -1.47 -3.67 22.82
CA VAL A 216 -2.66 -4.50 22.59
C VAL A 216 -2.27 -5.93 22.26
N GLY A 217 -1.15 -6.11 21.56
CA GLY A 217 -0.56 -7.40 21.22
C GLY A 217 0.78 -7.64 21.93
N ASP A 218 1.63 -8.43 21.29
CA ASP A 218 2.95 -8.79 21.82
C ASP A 218 4.02 -7.71 21.53
N ALA A 219 3.77 -6.84 20.55
CA ALA A 219 4.66 -5.73 20.17
C ALA A 219 4.05 -4.38 20.60
N PRO A 220 4.88 -3.32 20.67
CA PRO A 220 4.39 -1.97 20.88
C PRO A 220 3.35 -1.56 19.81
N ASN A 221 2.33 -0.83 20.24
CA ASN A 221 1.32 -0.31 19.30
C ASN A 221 1.99 0.56 18.24
N ASN A 222 1.71 0.28 16.97
CA ASN A 222 2.24 0.97 15.80
C ASN A 222 1.14 1.51 14.88
N TRP A 223 -0.12 1.33 15.26
CA TRP A 223 -1.28 1.79 14.50
C TRP A 223 -2.23 2.56 15.42
N VAL A 224 -2.74 3.70 14.96
CA VAL A 224 -3.69 4.56 15.68
C VAL A 224 -4.68 5.18 14.71
N GLY A 225 -5.96 5.09 15.01
CA GLY A 225 -7.03 5.78 14.29
C GLY A 225 -7.85 6.64 15.25
N VAL A 226 -8.12 7.89 14.88
CA VAL A 226 -9.02 8.77 15.63
C VAL A 226 -10.03 9.40 14.69
N THR A 227 -11.31 9.28 15.01
CA THR A 227 -12.42 9.86 14.25
C THR A 227 -13.21 10.80 15.14
N LYS A 228 -13.41 12.05 14.70
CA LYS A 228 -14.34 12.97 15.33
C LYS A 228 -15.75 12.68 14.82
N GLU A 229 -16.66 12.33 15.72
CA GLU A 229 -18.04 12.03 15.40
C GLU A 229 -18.90 13.30 15.29
N GLN A 230 -20.01 13.20 14.56
CA GLN A 230 -20.94 14.33 14.38
C GLN A 230 -21.54 14.88 15.68
N ASN A 231 -21.65 14.03 16.71
CA ASN A 231 -22.12 14.41 18.05
C ASN A 231 -21.05 15.05 18.92
N GLY A 232 -19.84 15.27 18.38
CA GLY A 232 -18.72 15.89 19.08
C GLY A 232 -17.87 14.95 19.91
N THR A 233 -18.19 13.64 19.99
CA THR A 233 -17.32 12.63 20.60
C THR A 233 -16.23 12.19 19.64
N TYR A 234 -15.25 11.44 20.15
CA TYR A 234 -14.14 10.88 19.39
C TYR A 234 -14.15 9.37 19.52
N THR A 235 -14.13 8.67 18.40
CA THR A 235 -13.83 7.24 18.35
C THR A 235 -12.34 7.09 18.14
N ALA A 236 -11.66 6.50 19.11
CA ALA A 236 -10.20 6.35 19.10
C ALA A 236 -9.82 4.87 19.22
N ALA A 237 -9.00 4.40 18.30
CA ALA A 237 -8.50 3.04 18.30
C ALA A 237 -6.97 3.03 18.26
N VAL A 238 -6.37 2.01 18.88
CA VAL A 238 -4.93 1.80 18.91
C VAL A 238 -4.63 0.32 18.82
N GLY A 239 -3.56 -0.06 18.15
CA GLY A 239 -3.24 -1.47 17.99
C GLY A 239 -1.88 -1.78 17.40
N GLU A 240 -1.68 -3.09 17.19
CA GLU A 240 -0.54 -3.67 16.50
C GLU A 240 -0.96 -4.04 15.08
N GLU A 241 -0.29 -3.44 14.11
CA GLU A 241 -0.47 -3.73 12.69
C GLU A 241 0.68 -4.58 12.18
N THR A 242 0.36 -5.58 11.37
CA THR A 242 1.32 -6.28 10.51
C THR A 242 0.90 -6.13 9.06
N PHE A 243 1.88 -6.07 8.17
CA PHE A 243 1.63 -5.85 6.76
C PHE A 243 2.63 -6.67 5.94
N THR A 244 2.12 -7.52 5.06
CA THR A 244 2.96 -8.37 4.20
C THR A 244 2.38 -8.43 2.79
N ASP A 245 3.23 -8.14 1.80
CA ASP A 245 2.96 -8.34 0.39
C ASP A 245 3.75 -9.54 -0.15
N GLU A 246 3.09 -10.38 -0.94
CA GLU A 246 3.73 -11.41 -1.74
C GLU A 246 3.44 -11.13 -3.22
N ILE A 247 4.47 -10.82 -4.00
CA ILE A 247 4.36 -10.39 -5.39
C ILE A 247 5.00 -11.44 -6.29
N LYS A 248 4.22 -12.06 -7.18
CA LYS A 248 4.69 -12.96 -8.21
C LYS A 248 4.94 -12.21 -9.51
N ILE A 249 6.13 -12.36 -10.06
CA ILE A 249 6.65 -11.55 -11.17
C ILE A 249 7.09 -12.46 -12.31
N SER A 250 6.88 -12.04 -13.56
CA SER A 250 7.48 -12.67 -14.74
C SER A 250 8.95 -12.30 -14.83
N THR A 251 9.86 -13.28 -14.78
CA THR A 251 11.31 -13.01 -14.92
C THR A 251 11.71 -12.61 -16.35
N ALA A 252 10.86 -12.89 -17.33
CA ALA A 252 11.13 -12.53 -18.73
C ALA A 252 10.93 -11.02 -18.99
N VAL A 253 9.94 -10.40 -18.33
CA VAL A 253 9.56 -9.00 -18.60
C VAL A 253 9.34 -8.16 -17.34
N GLY A 254 9.51 -8.72 -16.14
CA GLY A 254 9.42 -8.00 -14.88
C GLY A 254 8.03 -7.46 -14.53
N LYS A 255 6.96 -7.95 -15.17
CA LYS A 255 5.59 -7.53 -14.84
C LYS A 255 5.00 -8.35 -13.70
N ILE A 256 4.15 -7.74 -12.92
CA ILE A 256 3.39 -8.43 -11.87
C ILE A 256 2.41 -9.41 -12.53
N LEU A 257 2.46 -10.67 -12.14
CA LEU A 257 1.52 -11.72 -12.57
C LEU A 257 0.37 -11.86 -11.58
N SER A 258 0.69 -11.80 -10.30
CA SER A 258 -0.26 -11.74 -9.20
C SER A 258 0.41 -11.16 -7.96
N ALA A 259 -0.37 -10.60 -7.07
CA ALA A 259 0.11 -10.24 -5.75
C ALA A 259 -0.99 -10.42 -4.70
N THR A 260 -0.57 -10.62 -3.46
CA THR A 260 -1.45 -10.67 -2.30
C THR A 260 -0.92 -9.75 -1.22
N MET A 261 -1.83 -9.09 -0.51
CA MET A 261 -1.57 -8.28 0.67
C MET A 261 -2.33 -8.86 1.84
N ASP A 262 -1.65 -9.06 2.97
CA ASP A 262 -2.24 -9.46 4.24
C ASP A 262 -1.88 -8.41 5.29
N ASN A 263 -2.91 -7.70 5.77
CA ASN A 263 -2.75 -6.56 6.67
C ASN A 263 -3.74 -6.64 7.84
N PRO A 264 -3.52 -7.55 8.81
CA PRO A 264 -4.29 -7.57 10.04
C PRO A 264 -3.83 -6.50 11.01
N VAL A 265 -4.79 -5.88 11.70
CA VAL A 265 -4.56 -4.98 12.84
C VAL A 265 -5.30 -5.54 14.04
N LYS A 266 -4.58 -5.86 15.12
CA LYS A 266 -5.20 -6.12 16.43
C LYS A 266 -5.33 -4.80 17.15
N ALA A 267 -6.55 -4.34 17.39
CA ALA A 267 -6.79 -3.06 18.00
C ALA A 267 -7.80 -3.12 19.15
N ILE A 268 -7.76 -2.09 19.98
CA ILE A 268 -8.83 -1.75 20.89
C ILE A 268 -9.36 -0.36 20.54
N GLU A 269 -10.67 -0.18 20.70
CA GLU A 269 -11.37 1.07 20.45
C GLU A 269 -12.01 1.60 21.73
N ARG A 270 -12.01 2.92 21.90
CA ARG A 270 -12.76 3.65 22.94
C ARG A 270 -13.50 4.82 22.33
N VAL A 271 -14.66 5.13 22.87
CA VAL A 271 -15.37 6.38 22.61
C VAL A 271 -14.99 7.38 23.69
N CYS A 272 -14.49 8.55 23.29
CA CYS A 272 -14.01 9.59 24.18
C CYS A 272 -14.83 10.87 24.03
N GLU A 273 -15.02 11.59 25.14
CA GLU A 273 -15.78 12.84 25.18
C GLU A 273 -14.91 14.07 24.86
N ASP A 274 -13.58 13.92 24.94
CA ASP A 274 -12.61 15.00 24.77
C ASP A 274 -11.59 14.71 23.67
N GLU A 275 -11.09 15.77 23.05
CA GLU A 275 -10.07 15.70 21.97
C GLU A 275 -8.73 15.17 22.48
N ALA A 276 -8.42 15.36 23.77
CA ALA A 276 -7.22 14.81 24.39
C ALA A 276 -7.32 13.31 24.66
N LEU A 277 -8.46 12.68 24.37
CA LEU A 277 -8.73 11.25 24.54
C LEU A 277 -8.46 10.75 25.97
N THR A 278 -8.76 11.59 26.96
CA THR A 278 -8.55 11.29 28.38
C THR A 278 -9.81 10.82 29.08
N LYS A 279 -10.97 11.25 28.62
CA LYS A 279 -12.30 10.90 29.16
C LYS A 279 -12.97 9.87 28.25
N CYS A 280 -12.53 8.64 28.32
CA CYS A 280 -12.98 7.58 27.43
C CYS A 280 -13.79 6.52 28.19
N GLY A 281 -14.74 5.94 27.48
CA GLY A 281 -15.48 4.76 27.91
C GLY A 281 -14.61 3.50 27.96
N GLU A 282 -15.27 2.37 28.16
CA GLU A 282 -14.62 1.05 28.20
C GLU A 282 -13.98 0.69 26.86
N ALA A 283 -12.83 0.02 26.92
CA ALA A 283 -12.14 -0.49 25.74
C ALA A 283 -12.90 -1.69 25.16
N LYS A 284 -13.03 -1.72 23.84
CA LYS A 284 -13.62 -2.82 23.09
C LYS A 284 -12.62 -3.34 22.07
N PRO A 285 -12.53 -4.65 21.85
CA PRO A 285 -11.76 -5.20 20.73
C PRO A 285 -12.28 -4.63 19.40
N HIS A 286 -11.35 -4.29 18.52
CA HIS A 286 -11.66 -3.76 17.19
C HIS A 286 -10.59 -4.25 16.21
N ASP A 287 -10.62 -5.55 15.90
CA ASP A 287 -9.67 -6.14 14.98
C ASP A 287 -10.06 -5.79 13.54
N ILE A 288 -9.09 -5.30 12.78
CA ILE A 288 -9.25 -4.97 11.37
C ILE A 288 -8.56 -6.05 10.56
N LEU A 289 -9.25 -6.60 9.58
CA LEU A 289 -8.68 -7.52 8.62
C LEU A 289 -8.78 -6.89 7.24
N ARG A 290 -7.61 -6.66 6.61
CA ARG A 290 -7.53 -6.23 5.24
C ARG A 290 -6.72 -7.24 4.43
N LYS A 291 -7.36 -7.81 3.42
CA LYS A 291 -6.73 -8.75 2.49
C LYS A 291 -7.05 -8.35 1.06
N ILE A 292 -6.01 -8.30 0.24
CA ILE A 292 -6.14 -7.92 -1.16
C ILE A 292 -5.46 -8.99 -2.00
N ASP A 293 -6.06 -9.36 -3.11
CA ASP A 293 -5.43 -10.14 -4.15
C ASP A 293 -5.59 -9.47 -5.51
N ILE A 294 -4.55 -9.51 -6.31
CA ILE A 294 -4.58 -9.10 -7.70
C ILE A 294 -4.07 -10.23 -8.59
N VAL A 295 -4.63 -10.33 -9.79
CA VAL A 295 -4.17 -11.26 -10.82
C VAL A 295 -4.22 -10.61 -12.18
N LEU A 296 -3.12 -10.74 -12.93
CA LEU A 296 -3.05 -10.35 -14.34
C LEU A 296 -3.84 -11.36 -15.17
N VAL A 297 -4.86 -10.87 -15.92
CA VAL A 297 -5.69 -11.71 -16.77
C VAL A 297 -5.44 -11.50 -18.28
N LYS A 298 -4.71 -10.43 -18.62
CA LYS A 298 -4.30 -10.13 -19.99
C LYS A 298 -3.04 -9.29 -20.03
#